data_c6299a1c5eadb784e634d4509e5cbf99
#
_entry.id   c6299a1c5eadb784e634d4509e5cbf99
#
_cell.length_a   1.000
_cell.length_b   1.000
_cell.length_c   1.000
_cell.angle_alpha   90.00
_cell.angle_beta   90.00
_cell.angle_gamma   90.00
#
_symmetry.space_group_name_H-M   'P 1'
#
loop_
_entity.id
_entity.type
_entity.pdbx_description
1 polymer ?
#
loop_
_entity_poly.entity_id
_entity_poly.type
_entity_poly.pdbx_seq_one_letter_code
_entity_poly.pdbx_strand_id
1 'polypeptide(L)'
;MNTKYNKEFLLYLAGFVDADGSIYARIRPQQDVKFKHRLELVFTVYQDTRRRWFLDKLVDEIGVGYVYDSKKVSRYHLSEIKPLHNFLTQLQPFLKLKQKQANLVLKIIEQLPSAKESPDKFLEVCTWVDQIAALNDSRTRKTTSETVRAVLDSLPGSVGGLSPSQASSAASSASSSPGSGISEALRAGAGSGTGYNKEFLLYLAGFVDGDGSIYAHIKPKQVAKFKHELNLAFRVFQKTQRRWFLDKLVDEIGVGYVSDKGSVSYYGLSEIKPLHNFLTQLQPFLKLKQKQANLVLKIIEQLPSAKESPDKFLEVCTWVDQIAALNDSHTRKTTSETVRAVLDSLSEKKKSSP
;
A
#
# COMPACT_ATOMS: atom_id res chain seq x y z
N MET A 1 -14.39 -11.13 -22.01
CA MET A 1 -12.91 -11.07 -21.97
C MET A 1 -12.42 -12.29 -21.21
N ASN A 2 -11.60 -13.13 -21.81
CA ASN A 2 -11.00 -14.28 -21.12
C ASN A 2 -9.98 -13.74 -20.12
N THR A 3 -10.33 -13.69 -18.84
CA THR A 3 -9.43 -13.24 -17.77
C THR A 3 -8.42 -14.35 -17.48
N LYS A 4 -7.14 -14.08 -17.74
CA LYS A 4 -6.05 -15.02 -17.44
C LYS A 4 -5.88 -15.22 -15.93
N TYR A 5 -6.20 -14.20 -15.13
CA TYR A 5 -5.96 -14.18 -13.69
C TYR A 5 -7.25 -14.35 -12.88
N ASN A 6 -7.16 -15.03 -11.75
CA ASN A 6 -8.26 -15.16 -10.81
C ASN A 6 -8.60 -13.78 -10.22
N LYS A 7 -9.90 -13.46 -10.11
CA LYS A 7 -10.39 -12.19 -9.56
C LYS A 7 -9.91 -11.95 -8.12
N GLU A 8 -9.88 -12.97 -7.28
CA GLU A 8 -9.42 -12.85 -5.89
C GLU A 8 -7.93 -12.47 -5.82
N PHE A 9 -7.11 -13.06 -6.69
CA PHE A 9 -5.71 -12.68 -6.84
C PHE A 9 -5.56 -11.21 -7.26
N LEU A 10 -6.32 -10.77 -8.28
CA LEU A 10 -6.27 -9.39 -8.75
C LEU A 10 -6.71 -8.39 -7.70
N LEU A 11 -7.75 -8.69 -6.92
CA LEU A 11 -8.22 -7.85 -5.81
C LEU A 11 -7.14 -7.70 -4.73
N TYR A 12 -6.58 -8.83 -4.28
CA TYR A 12 -5.50 -8.80 -3.29
C TYR A 12 -4.29 -8.03 -3.82
N LEU A 13 -3.86 -8.33 -5.05
CA LEU A 13 -2.70 -7.67 -5.65
C LEU A 13 -2.93 -6.17 -5.88
N ALA A 14 -4.13 -5.76 -6.27
CA ALA A 14 -4.46 -4.35 -6.42
C ALA A 14 -4.31 -3.59 -5.09
N GLY A 15 -4.81 -4.14 -3.98
CA GLY A 15 -4.58 -3.57 -2.66
C GLY A 15 -3.10 -3.48 -2.32
N PHE A 16 -2.35 -4.55 -2.55
CA PHE A 16 -0.91 -4.57 -2.30
C PHE A 16 -0.15 -3.53 -3.14
N VAL A 17 -0.48 -3.43 -4.44
CA VAL A 17 0.12 -2.44 -5.36
C VAL A 17 -0.23 -1.02 -4.95
N ASP A 18 -1.47 -0.75 -4.56
CA ASP A 18 -1.88 0.57 -4.08
C ASP A 18 -1.13 0.99 -2.81
N ALA A 19 -0.78 0.03 -1.95
CA ALA A 19 0.09 0.26 -0.80
C ALA A 19 1.56 0.41 -1.21
N ASP A 20 2.21 -0.65 -1.67
CA ASP A 20 3.67 -0.80 -1.77
C ASP A 20 4.20 -1.06 -3.19
N GLY A 21 3.34 -1.02 -4.21
CA GLY A 21 3.74 -1.13 -5.62
C GLY A 21 4.04 0.22 -6.26
N SER A 22 4.59 0.18 -7.47
CA SER A 22 4.81 1.37 -8.29
C SER A 22 4.53 1.08 -9.76
N ILE A 23 3.76 1.96 -10.39
CA ILE A 23 3.50 1.99 -11.83
C ILE A 23 4.09 3.30 -12.32
N TYR A 24 5.13 3.22 -13.16
CA TYR A 24 5.83 4.42 -13.62
C TYR A 24 6.29 4.33 -15.07
N ALA A 25 6.57 5.49 -15.64
CA ALA A 25 7.19 5.66 -16.93
C ALA A 25 8.38 6.60 -16.83
N ARG A 26 9.39 6.40 -17.69
CA ARG A 26 10.57 7.25 -17.80
C ARG A 26 10.94 7.50 -19.24
N ILE A 27 11.48 8.68 -19.50
CA ILE A 27 12.14 9.04 -20.74
C ILE A 27 13.63 8.87 -20.52
N ARG A 28 14.30 8.06 -21.36
CA ARG A 28 15.74 7.80 -21.30
C ARG A 28 16.42 8.32 -22.55
N PRO A 29 17.46 9.16 -22.45
CA PRO A 29 18.30 9.49 -23.60
C PRO A 29 18.90 8.23 -24.22
N GLN A 30 18.85 8.11 -25.54
CA GLN A 30 19.41 6.99 -26.29
C GLN A 30 19.75 7.49 -27.70
N GLN A 31 21.04 7.53 -28.07
CA GLN A 31 21.53 8.19 -29.28
C GLN A 31 21.21 7.45 -30.60
N ASP A 32 21.10 6.14 -30.54
CA ASP A 32 20.89 5.23 -31.67
C ASP A 32 19.43 5.09 -32.12
N VAL A 33 18.49 5.82 -31.50
CA VAL A 33 17.08 5.83 -31.88
C VAL A 33 16.66 7.14 -32.55
N LYS A 34 15.58 7.08 -33.38
CA LYS A 34 15.10 8.19 -34.25
C LYS A 34 14.97 9.52 -33.50
N PHE A 35 14.37 9.53 -32.31
CA PHE A 35 14.13 10.75 -31.51
C PHE A 35 15.10 10.92 -30.35
N LYS A 36 16.26 10.25 -30.39
CA LYS A 36 17.33 10.32 -29.37
C LYS A 36 16.87 9.99 -27.94
N HIS A 37 15.65 9.46 -27.80
CA HIS A 37 15.08 9.07 -26.53
C HIS A 37 14.25 7.80 -26.68
N ARG A 38 14.25 6.96 -25.62
CA ARG A 38 13.36 5.81 -25.48
C ARG A 38 12.45 5.97 -24.28
N LEU A 39 11.31 5.30 -24.31
CA LEU A 39 10.37 5.21 -23.20
C LEU A 39 10.59 3.90 -22.46
N GLU A 40 10.60 3.97 -21.16
CA GLU A 40 10.67 2.82 -20.23
C GLU A 40 9.39 2.82 -19.40
N LEU A 41 8.57 1.79 -19.53
CA LEU A 41 7.32 1.61 -18.79
C LEU A 41 7.51 0.45 -17.84
N VAL A 42 7.17 0.63 -16.57
CA VAL A 42 7.50 -0.35 -15.54
C VAL A 42 6.37 -0.50 -14.53
N PHE A 43 6.06 -1.75 -14.25
CA PHE A 43 5.34 -2.18 -13.04
C PHE A 43 6.35 -2.85 -12.10
N THR A 44 6.32 -2.46 -10.83
CA THR A 44 7.22 -3.04 -9.82
C THR A 44 6.54 -3.12 -8.46
N VAL A 45 6.91 -4.14 -7.70
CA VAL A 45 6.49 -4.37 -6.31
C VAL A 45 7.74 -4.54 -5.45
N TYR A 46 7.73 -3.96 -4.27
CA TYR A 46 8.89 -3.98 -3.37
C TYR A 46 8.57 -4.80 -2.12
N GLN A 47 9.58 -5.49 -1.59
CA GLN A 47 9.53 -6.13 -0.28
C GLN A 47 10.91 -6.18 0.37
N ASP A 48 10.95 -6.33 1.70
CA ASP A 48 12.17 -6.70 2.41
C ASP A 48 12.69 -8.06 1.88
N THR A 49 14.01 -8.19 1.72
CA THR A 49 14.63 -9.41 1.18
C THR A 49 14.26 -10.67 1.96
N ARG A 50 13.98 -10.57 3.26
CA ARG A 50 13.48 -11.69 4.08
C ARG A 50 12.11 -12.21 3.65
N ARG A 51 11.36 -11.40 2.90
CA ARG A 51 10.04 -11.72 2.33
C ARG A 51 10.08 -11.88 0.80
N ARG A 52 11.26 -12.09 0.23
CA ARG A 52 11.45 -12.31 -1.20
C ARG A 52 10.53 -13.40 -1.75
N TRP A 53 10.32 -14.48 -0.97
CA TRP A 53 9.42 -15.57 -1.33
C TRP A 53 8.02 -15.12 -1.81
N PHE A 54 7.53 -13.98 -1.30
CA PHE A 54 6.25 -13.42 -1.73
C PHE A 54 6.34 -12.88 -3.16
N LEU A 55 7.44 -12.24 -3.52
CA LEU A 55 7.67 -11.74 -4.88
C LEU A 55 7.93 -12.88 -5.87
N ASP A 56 8.62 -13.94 -5.44
CA ASP A 56 8.84 -15.14 -6.25
C ASP A 56 7.48 -15.79 -6.59
N LYS A 57 6.55 -15.88 -5.63
CA LYS A 57 5.17 -16.31 -5.90
C LYS A 57 4.42 -15.39 -6.89
N LEU A 58 4.68 -14.09 -6.88
CA LEU A 58 4.08 -13.20 -7.87
C LEU A 58 4.59 -13.51 -9.28
N VAL A 59 5.86 -13.89 -9.44
CA VAL A 59 6.39 -14.36 -10.74
C VAL A 59 5.61 -15.58 -11.21
N ASP A 60 5.40 -16.57 -10.34
CA ASP A 60 4.67 -17.80 -10.67
C ASP A 60 3.20 -17.50 -11.03
N GLU A 61 2.51 -16.67 -10.25
CA GLU A 61 1.09 -16.35 -10.45
C GLU A 61 0.85 -15.44 -11.67
N ILE A 62 1.72 -14.46 -11.92
CA ILE A 62 1.64 -13.55 -13.07
C ILE A 62 2.17 -14.25 -14.33
N GLY A 63 3.16 -15.13 -14.20
CA GLY A 63 3.76 -15.93 -15.27
C GLY A 63 4.72 -15.14 -16.17
N VAL A 64 5.10 -13.93 -15.78
CA VAL A 64 6.05 -13.04 -16.47
C VAL A 64 6.71 -12.10 -15.46
N GLY A 65 7.81 -11.43 -15.88
CA GLY A 65 8.61 -10.59 -15.00
C GLY A 65 9.67 -11.39 -14.24
N TYR A 66 10.42 -10.71 -13.38
CA TYR A 66 11.51 -11.31 -12.60
C TYR A 66 11.72 -10.58 -11.28
N VAL A 67 12.38 -11.27 -10.33
CA VAL A 67 12.75 -10.69 -9.04
C VAL A 67 14.25 -10.49 -8.97
N TYR A 68 14.68 -9.35 -8.49
CA TYR A 68 16.07 -9.06 -8.17
C TYR A 68 16.22 -8.36 -6.83
N ASP A 69 17.39 -8.53 -6.20
CA ASP A 69 17.70 -7.96 -4.91
C ASP A 69 18.60 -6.73 -5.06
N SER A 70 18.34 -5.74 -4.23
CA SER A 70 19.19 -4.56 -4.08
C SER A 70 19.33 -4.22 -2.59
N LYS A 71 20.46 -4.55 -2.00
CA LYS A 71 20.72 -4.44 -0.54
C LYS A 71 19.71 -5.25 0.26
N LYS A 72 18.86 -4.57 1.03
CA LYS A 72 17.83 -5.18 1.90
C LYS A 72 16.43 -5.24 1.26
N VAL A 73 16.32 -4.89 -0.03
CA VAL A 73 15.03 -4.80 -0.73
C VAL A 73 15.04 -5.70 -1.94
N SER A 74 14.07 -6.60 -2.03
CA SER A 74 13.76 -7.38 -3.22
C SER A 74 12.70 -6.66 -4.05
N ARG A 75 12.79 -6.78 -5.38
CA ARG A 75 11.90 -6.11 -6.32
C ARG A 75 11.40 -7.08 -7.37
N TYR A 76 10.09 -7.22 -7.50
CA TYR A 76 9.48 -7.76 -8.70
C TYR A 76 9.46 -6.67 -9.78
N HIS A 77 9.81 -7.01 -11.00
CA HIS A 77 9.93 -6.08 -12.13
C HIS A 77 9.29 -6.65 -13.39
N LEU A 78 8.43 -5.84 -14.03
CA LEU A 78 7.81 -6.15 -15.31
C LEU A 78 7.86 -4.90 -16.20
N SER A 79 8.56 -4.99 -17.34
CA SER A 79 8.76 -3.87 -18.28
C SER A 79 8.58 -4.25 -19.75
N GLU A 80 8.42 -5.53 -20.06
CA GLU A 80 8.10 -5.97 -21.42
C GLU A 80 6.71 -5.48 -21.83
N ILE A 81 6.63 -4.74 -22.95
CA ILE A 81 5.43 -3.99 -23.34
C ILE A 81 4.18 -4.86 -23.45
N LYS A 82 4.25 -5.98 -24.19
CA LYS A 82 3.07 -6.85 -24.40
C LYS A 82 2.61 -7.55 -23.12
N PRO A 83 3.49 -8.19 -22.31
CA PRO A 83 3.13 -8.72 -21.00
C PRO A 83 2.60 -7.65 -20.04
N LEU A 84 3.22 -6.48 -19.98
CA LEU A 84 2.80 -5.35 -19.13
C LEU A 84 1.40 -4.86 -19.49
N HIS A 85 1.11 -4.70 -20.78
CA HIS A 85 -0.22 -4.33 -21.26
C HIS A 85 -1.28 -5.34 -20.82
N ASN A 86 -1.06 -6.63 -21.11
CA ASN A 86 -2.00 -7.70 -20.78
C ASN A 86 -2.27 -7.80 -19.28
N PHE A 87 -1.24 -7.62 -18.47
CA PHE A 87 -1.35 -7.65 -17.02
C PHE A 87 -2.07 -6.42 -16.47
N LEU A 88 -1.65 -5.21 -16.87
CA LEU A 88 -2.25 -3.97 -16.37
C LEU A 88 -3.71 -3.81 -16.78
N THR A 89 -4.09 -4.26 -17.98
CA THR A 89 -5.50 -4.25 -18.43
C THR A 89 -6.41 -5.02 -17.47
N GLN A 90 -5.93 -6.11 -16.88
CA GLN A 90 -6.70 -6.92 -15.94
C GLN A 90 -6.63 -6.39 -14.50
N LEU A 91 -5.50 -5.80 -14.09
CA LEU A 91 -5.31 -5.28 -12.73
C LEU A 91 -5.97 -3.91 -12.53
N GLN A 92 -5.92 -3.03 -13.55
CA GLN A 92 -6.32 -1.63 -13.49
C GLN A 92 -7.75 -1.40 -12.92
N PRO A 93 -8.78 -2.20 -13.25
CA PRO A 93 -10.13 -1.98 -12.73
C PRO A 93 -10.24 -2.10 -11.19
N PHE A 94 -9.32 -2.80 -10.55
CA PHE A 94 -9.32 -3.05 -9.10
C PHE A 94 -8.45 -2.06 -8.31
N LEU A 95 -7.60 -1.26 -8.99
CA LEU A 95 -6.78 -0.23 -8.35
C LEU A 95 -7.64 0.96 -7.89
N LYS A 96 -7.41 1.46 -6.69
CA LYS A 96 -8.09 2.65 -6.12
C LYS A 96 -7.18 3.88 -6.08
N LEU A 97 -5.90 3.71 -5.73
CA LEU A 97 -4.94 4.81 -5.60
C LEU A 97 -4.05 5.01 -6.83
N LYS A 98 -3.70 3.94 -7.52
CA LYS A 98 -2.79 3.99 -8.70
C LYS A 98 -3.49 3.72 -10.04
N GLN A 99 -4.83 3.82 -10.07
CA GLN A 99 -5.62 3.61 -11.27
C GLN A 99 -5.27 4.60 -12.39
N LYS A 100 -5.04 5.88 -12.04
CA LYS A 100 -4.66 6.91 -13.02
C LYS A 100 -3.32 6.63 -13.67
N GLN A 101 -2.33 6.16 -12.90
CA GLN A 101 -1.03 5.77 -13.43
C GLN A 101 -1.16 4.58 -14.39
N ALA A 102 -1.94 3.55 -14.01
CA ALA A 102 -2.18 2.40 -14.87
C ALA A 102 -2.84 2.80 -16.19
N ASN A 103 -3.88 3.65 -16.15
CA ASN A 103 -4.55 4.17 -17.35
C ASN A 103 -3.60 4.91 -18.28
N LEU A 104 -2.73 5.77 -17.72
CA LEU A 104 -1.75 6.50 -18.55
C LEU A 104 -0.71 5.56 -19.16
N VAL A 105 -0.24 4.53 -18.43
CA VAL A 105 0.68 3.53 -18.99
C VAL A 105 0.02 2.74 -20.11
N LEU A 106 -1.23 2.29 -19.95
CA LEU A 106 -1.98 1.61 -21.01
C LEU A 106 -2.15 2.50 -22.24
N LYS A 107 -2.56 3.76 -22.05
CA LYS A 107 -2.68 4.75 -23.12
C LYS A 107 -1.37 4.97 -23.86
N ILE A 108 -0.24 5.07 -23.15
CA ILE A 108 1.09 5.16 -23.75
C ILE A 108 1.37 3.93 -24.61
N ILE A 109 1.14 2.71 -24.10
CA ILE A 109 1.41 1.47 -24.82
C ILE A 109 0.63 1.42 -26.14
N GLU A 110 -0.65 1.81 -26.14
CA GLU A 110 -1.50 1.86 -27.32
C GLU A 110 -0.99 2.87 -28.38
N GLN A 111 -0.36 3.95 -27.95
CA GLN A 111 0.16 4.99 -28.82
C GLN A 111 1.63 4.78 -29.24
N LEU A 112 2.34 3.78 -28.69
CA LEU A 112 3.75 3.54 -29.05
C LEU A 112 3.99 3.35 -30.56
N PRO A 113 3.12 2.66 -31.34
CA PRO A 113 3.33 2.54 -32.79
C PRO A 113 3.35 3.91 -33.49
N SER A 114 2.35 4.74 -33.25
CA SER A 114 2.26 6.07 -33.85
C SER A 114 3.33 7.04 -33.31
N ALA A 115 3.71 6.91 -32.06
CA ALA A 115 4.78 7.69 -31.43
C ALA A 115 6.18 7.43 -32.06
N LYS A 116 6.41 6.23 -32.61
CA LYS A 116 7.66 5.92 -33.35
C LYS A 116 7.74 6.61 -34.72
N GLU A 117 6.60 6.93 -35.30
CA GLU A 117 6.50 7.52 -36.67
C GLU A 117 6.62 9.04 -36.66
N SER A 118 6.00 9.72 -35.68
CA SER A 118 5.86 11.17 -35.61
C SER A 118 6.51 11.78 -34.37
N PRO A 119 7.34 12.84 -34.53
CA PRO A 119 7.93 13.57 -33.40
C PRO A 119 6.85 14.21 -32.50
N ASP A 120 5.74 14.73 -33.09
CA ASP A 120 4.65 15.32 -32.32
C ASP A 120 3.94 14.27 -31.46
N LYS A 121 3.67 13.09 -32.04
CA LYS A 121 3.08 11.98 -31.29
C LYS A 121 4.03 11.46 -30.21
N PHE A 122 5.33 11.41 -30.47
CA PHE A 122 6.32 11.06 -29.47
C PHE A 122 6.33 12.06 -28.30
N LEU A 123 6.28 13.35 -28.62
CA LEU A 123 6.24 14.42 -27.63
C LEU A 123 4.95 14.39 -26.81
N GLU A 124 3.79 14.13 -27.44
CA GLU A 124 2.52 13.92 -26.75
C GLU A 124 2.64 12.80 -25.69
N VAL A 125 3.19 11.66 -26.08
CA VAL A 125 3.43 10.54 -25.16
C VAL A 125 4.39 10.94 -24.04
N CYS A 126 5.42 11.75 -24.32
CA CYS A 126 6.31 12.26 -23.28
C CYS A 126 5.58 13.12 -22.24
N THR A 127 4.55 13.90 -22.63
CA THR A 127 3.74 14.66 -21.67
C THR A 127 2.94 13.74 -20.73
N TRP A 128 2.47 12.58 -21.19
CA TRP A 128 1.82 11.59 -20.32
C TRP A 128 2.80 10.94 -19.35
N VAL A 129 4.06 10.76 -19.74
CA VAL A 129 5.13 10.32 -18.82
C VAL A 129 5.35 11.36 -17.72
N ASP A 130 5.28 12.65 -18.04
CA ASP A 130 5.37 13.73 -17.03
C ASP A 130 4.17 13.70 -16.07
N GLN A 131 2.96 13.45 -16.57
CA GLN A 131 1.76 13.28 -15.73
C GLN A 131 1.90 12.09 -14.76
N ILE A 132 2.40 10.93 -15.24
CA ILE A 132 2.65 9.78 -14.35
C ILE A 132 3.65 10.13 -13.25
N ALA A 133 4.70 10.87 -13.60
CA ALA A 133 5.71 11.28 -12.62
C ALA A 133 5.14 12.24 -11.56
N ALA A 134 4.26 13.15 -11.95
CA ALA A 134 3.54 14.04 -11.03
C ALA A 134 2.63 13.24 -10.09
N LEU A 135 1.89 12.24 -10.59
CA LEU A 135 1.05 11.36 -9.78
C LEU A 135 1.86 10.50 -8.79
N ASN A 136 3.13 10.23 -9.08
CA ASN A 136 4.05 9.48 -8.23
C ASN A 136 4.89 10.38 -7.29
N ASP A 137 4.60 11.68 -7.22
CA ASP A 137 5.36 12.68 -6.44
C ASP A 137 6.87 12.69 -6.80
N SER A 138 7.21 12.37 -8.04
CA SER A 138 8.60 12.30 -8.50
C SER A 138 9.15 13.72 -8.75
N ARG A 139 9.92 14.25 -7.78
CA ARG A 139 10.42 15.64 -7.79
C ARG A 139 11.74 15.83 -8.56
N THR A 140 12.50 14.76 -8.79
CA THR A 140 13.86 14.86 -9.34
C THR A 140 14.00 14.14 -10.67
N ARG A 141 13.41 14.71 -11.72
CA ARG A 141 13.57 14.17 -13.09
C ARG A 141 14.55 15.04 -13.89
N LYS A 142 15.49 14.38 -14.55
CA LYS A 142 16.46 15.05 -15.45
C LYS A 142 15.93 15.17 -16.87
N THR A 143 15.01 14.28 -17.30
CA THR A 143 14.46 14.25 -18.65
C THR A 143 12.95 14.37 -18.60
N THR A 144 12.41 15.38 -19.22
CA THR A 144 10.97 15.74 -19.31
C THR A 144 10.57 15.91 -20.78
N SER A 145 9.28 16.07 -21.05
CA SER A 145 8.79 16.38 -22.39
C SER A 145 9.41 17.67 -22.97
N GLU A 146 9.72 18.66 -22.11
CA GLU A 146 10.40 19.89 -22.52
C GLU A 146 11.83 19.64 -23.00
N THR A 147 12.60 18.82 -22.28
CA THR A 147 13.96 18.45 -22.68
C THR A 147 13.95 17.64 -23.98
N VAL A 148 12.93 16.81 -24.20
CA VAL A 148 12.74 16.06 -25.44
C VAL A 148 12.41 17.02 -26.58
N ARG A 149 11.52 18.00 -26.39
CA ARG A 149 11.19 19.02 -27.38
C ARG A 149 12.44 19.75 -27.85
N ALA A 150 13.25 20.25 -26.93
CA ALA A 150 14.52 20.95 -27.27
C ALA A 150 15.46 20.11 -28.13
N VAL A 151 15.52 18.80 -27.88
CA VAL A 151 16.33 17.87 -28.70
C VAL A 151 15.70 17.68 -30.08
N LEU A 152 14.37 17.49 -30.16
CA LEU A 152 13.67 17.32 -31.45
C LEU A 152 13.81 18.55 -32.35
N ASP A 153 13.72 19.74 -31.77
CA ASP A 153 13.88 21.02 -32.50
C ASP A 153 15.32 21.19 -33.03
N SER A 154 16.31 20.56 -32.43
CA SER A 154 17.73 20.58 -32.84
C SER A 154 18.09 19.52 -33.90
N LEU A 155 17.21 18.59 -34.23
CA LEU A 155 17.49 17.52 -35.19
C LEU A 155 17.48 18.08 -36.64
N PRO A 156 18.43 17.67 -37.50
CA PRO A 156 18.42 18.03 -38.93
C PRO A 156 17.13 17.53 -39.62
N GLY A 157 16.37 18.43 -40.22
CA GLY A 157 15.10 18.10 -40.90
C GLY A 157 13.83 18.46 -40.13
N SER A 158 13.93 19.07 -38.95
CA SER A 158 12.80 19.78 -38.37
C SER A 158 12.46 21.02 -39.20
N VAL A 159 11.43 20.92 -40.04
CA VAL A 159 10.93 22.05 -40.82
C VAL A 159 10.41 23.11 -39.86
N GLY A 160 11.06 24.26 -39.94
CA GLY A 160 10.70 25.56 -39.40
C GLY A 160 9.70 25.64 -38.26
N GLY A 161 10.18 26.19 -37.15
CA GLY A 161 9.45 26.92 -36.12
C GLY A 161 7.94 26.77 -36.07
N LEU A 162 7.45 25.90 -35.21
CA LEU A 162 6.10 26.04 -34.71
C LEU A 162 6.03 27.35 -33.90
N SER A 163 5.39 28.37 -34.50
CA SER A 163 4.99 29.58 -33.79
C SER A 163 4.29 29.21 -32.50
N PRO A 164 4.55 29.91 -31.39
CA PRO A 164 3.81 29.72 -30.17
C PRO A 164 2.37 30.25 -30.41
N SER A 165 1.51 29.41 -30.99
CA SER A 165 0.08 29.72 -31.05
C SER A 165 -0.49 29.50 -29.64
N GLN A 166 -0.67 30.62 -28.97
CA GLN A 166 -1.72 30.87 -27.98
C GLN A 166 -2.02 29.70 -27.00
N ALA A 167 -1.19 29.61 -25.99
CA ALA A 167 -1.68 29.14 -24.72
C ALA A 167 -2.61 30.22 -24.15
N SER A 168 -3.84 30.30 -24.70
CA SER A 168 -4.89 31.10 -24.08
C SER A 168 -5.35 30.38 -22.81
N SER A 169 -5.14 31.05 -21.71
CA SER A 169 -5.92 31.03 -20.50
C SER A 169 -7.20 30.20 -20.57
N ALA A 170 -7.19 29.04 -19.97
CA ALA A 170 -8.37 28.37 -19.44
C ALA A 170 -8.04 27.81 -18.05
N ALA A 171 -7.70 28.72 -17.14
CA ALA A 171 -7.91 28.50 -15.72
C ALA A 171 -9.36 28.89 -15.46
N SER A 172 -10.27 27.96 -15.58
CA SER A 172 -11.60 28.07 -15.01
C SER A 172 -11.99 26.77 -14.35
N SER A 173 -12.02 26.82 -13.04
CA SER A 173 -12.96 26.15 -12.13
C SER A 173 -13.85 25.09 -12.80
N ALA A 174 -13.48 23.83 -12.63
CA ALA A 174 -14.40 22.73 -12.65
C ALA A 174 -14.20 21.90 -11.37
N SER A 175 -14.85 22.35 -10.32
CA SER A 175 -15.32 21.50 -9.23
C SER A 175 -16.40 20.59 -9.82
N SER A 176 -16.00 19.49 -10.40
CA SER A 176 -16.92 18.39 -10.73
C SER A 176 -16.55 17.22 -9.80
N SER A 177 -17.38 17.05 -8.78
CA SER A 177 -17.52 15.82 -8.03
C SER A 177 -17.58 14.66 -9.02
N PRO A 178 -16.78 13.59 -8.85
CA PRO A 178 -16.96 12.40 -9.67
C PRO A 178 -18.29 11.77 -9.29
N GLY A 179 -19.16 11.67 -10.30
CA GLY A 179 -20.52 11.19 -10.21
C GLY A 179 -20.65 9.81 -9.59
N SER A 180 -21.66 9.72 -8.80
CA SER A 180 -22.31 8.57 -8.24
C SER A 180 -22.61 7.51 -9.31
N GLY A 181 -21.79 6.48 -9.40
CA GLY A 181 -22.02 5.36 -10.32
C GLY A 181 -21.64 3.98 -9.83
N ILE A 182 -21.00 3.88 -8.64
CA ILE A 182 -20.57 2.58 -8.06
C ILE A 182 -21.02 2.44 -6.60
N SER A 183 -21.96 3.24 -6.14
CA SER A 183 -22.26 3.36 -4.71
C SER A 183 -23.42 2.50 -4.19
N GLU A 184 -24.11 1.74 -5.02
CA GLU A 184 -25.30 0.99 -4.53
C GLU A 184 -25.03 -0.48 -4.20
N ALA A 185 -23.96 -1.08 -4.77
CA ALA A 185 -23.56 -2.45 -4.45
C ALA A 185 -22.67 -2.58 -3.21
N LEU A 186 -22.13 -1.47 -2.67
CA LEU A 186 -21.18 -1.46 -1.54
C LEU A 186 -21.81 -0.96 -0.21
N ARG A 187 -23.06 -0.52 -0.20
CA ARG A 187 -23.73 0.00 1.00
C ARG A 187 -24.38 -1.04 1.93
N ALA A 188 -24.24 -2.32 1.64
CA ALA A 188 -24.79 -3.39 2.48
C ALA A 188 -23.74 -3.94 3.45
N GLY A 189 -23.39 -3.19 4.49
CA GLY A 189 -22.41 -3.68 5.46
C GLY A 189 -22.26 -2.90 6.76
N ALA A 190 -23.00 -1.83 6.96
CA ALA A 190 -22.98 -1.09 8.22
C ALA A 190 -24.10 -1.58 9.14
N GLY A 191 -23.75 -2.46 10.08
CA GLY A 191 -24.50 -2.65 11.33
C GLY A 191 -25.72 -3.54 11.28
N SER A 192 -25.58 -4.83 11.01
CA SER A 192 -26.36 -5.94 11.60
C SER A 192 -25.85 -7.27 11.01
N GLY A 193 -25.18 -8.11 11.81
CA GLY A 193 -25.09 -9.58 11.61
C GLY A 193 -24.50 -10.17 10.34
N THR A 194 -24.17 -9.41 9.31
CA THR A 194 -23.58 -9.89 8.05
C THR A 194 -22.12 -9.45 7.96
N GLY A 195 -21.22 -10.40 7.63
CA GLY A 195 -19.78 -10.16 7.50
C GLY A 195 -19.45 -9.11 6.44
N TYR A 196 -18.21 -8.60 6.46
CA TYR A 196 -17.69 -7.71 5.43
C TYR A 196 -17.69 -8.38 4.05
N ASN A 197 -17.86 -7.56 2.99
CA ASN A 197 -17.80 -8.04 1.62
C ASN A 197 -16.43 -8.69 1.34
N LYS A 198 -16.42 -9.91 0.78
CA LYS A 198 -15.21 -10.66 0.49
C LYS A 198 -14.23 -9.90 -0.44
N GLU A 199 -14.74 -9.18 -1.44
CA GLU A 199 -13.90 -8.41 -2.36
C GLU A 199 -13.20 -7.24 -1.65
N PHE A 200 -13.93 -6.58 -0.73
CA PHE A 200 -13.35 -5.57 0.14
C PHE A 200 -12.24 -6.14 1.03
N LEU A 201 -12.49 -7.29 1.68
CA LEU A 201 -11.51 -7.95 2.55
C LEU A 201 -10.27 -8.39 1.77
N LEU A 202 -10.42 -8.92 0.56
CA LEU A 202 -9.30 -9.30 -0.30
C LEU A 202 -8.43 -8.09 -0.67
N TYR A 203 -9.06 -7.00 -1.15
CA TYR A 203 -8.34 -5.77 -1.45
C TYR A 203 -7.64 -5.21 -0.20
N LEU A 204 -8.37 -5.13 0.91
CA LEU A 204 -7.82 -4.58 2.16
C LEU A 204 -6.70 -5.45 2.73
N ALA A 205 -6.78 -6.77 2.62
CA ALA A 205 -5.71 -7.69 3.05
C ALA A 205 -4.41 -7.42 2.27
N GLY A 206 -4.50 -7.27 0.95
CA GLY A 206 -3.35 -6.88 0.14
C GLY A 206 -2.79 -5.52 0.57
N PHE A 207 -3.65 -4.54 0.76
CA PHE A 207 -3.24 -3.20 1.22
C PHE A 207 -2.56 -3.25 2.60
N VAL A 208 -3.10 -4.02 3.54
CA VAL A 208 -2.54 -4.20 4.89
C VAL A 208 -1.20 -4.92 4.86
N ASP A 209 -1.07 -5.94 4.03
CA ASP A 209 0.21 -6.65 3.86
C ASP A 209 1.32 -5.74 3.30
N GLY A 210 0.98 -4.74 2.47
CA GLY A 210 1.89 -3.66 2.08
C GLY A 210 2.11 -2.67 3.23
N ASP A 211 1.19 -1.77 3.45
CA ASP A 211 1.34 -0.54 4.26
C ASP A 211 0.58 -0.56 5.61
N GLY A 212 -0.07 -1.66 5.98
CA GLY A 212 -0.78 -1.77 7.25
C GLY A 212 0.14 -2.18 8.41
N SER A 213 -0.37 -1.99 9.63
CA SER A 213 0.29 -2.42 10.85
C SER A 213 -0.71 -3.08 11.81
N ILE A 214 -0.39 -4.30 12.23
CA ILE A 214 -1.10 -5.03 13.29
C ILE A 214 -0.10 -5.17 14.41
N TYR A 215 -0.38 -4.54 15.55
CA TYR A 215 0.59 -4.48 16.64
C TYR A 215 -0.02 -4.58 18.03
N ALA A 216 0.83 -4.92 18.99
CA ALA A 216 0.56 -4.91 20.40
C ALA A 216 1.71 -4.22 21.14
N HIS A 217 1.39 -3.51 22.21
CA HIS A 217 2.35 -2.87 23.10
C HIS A 217 2.02 -3.12 24.56
N ILE A 218 3.04 -3.32 25.38
CA ILE A 218 2.94 -3.29 26.82
C ILE A 218 3.28 -1.87 27.26
N LYS A 219 2.38 -1.23 28.03
CA LYS A 219 2.59 0.12 28.58
C LYS A 219 2.61 0.08 30.09
N PRO A 220 3.57 0.72 30.78
CA PRO A 220 3.51 0.94 32.22
C PRO A 220 2.24 1.71 32.59
N LYS A 221 1.53 1.25 33.64
CA LYS A 221 0.31 1.89 34.17
C LYS A 221 0.18 1.61 35.66
N GLN A 222 0.56 2.56 36.47
CA GLN A 222 0.67 2.41 37.94
C GLN A 222 -0.62 1.97 38.64
N VAL A 223 -1.77 2.38 38.11
CA VAL A 223 -3.09 2.00 38.66
C VAL A 223 -3.57 0.61 38.25
N ALA A 224 -2.92 -0.02 37.27
CA ALA A 224 -3.28 -1.35 36.83
C ALA A 224 -2.78 -2.43 37.85
N LYS A 225 -3.52 -3.55 37.97
CA LYS A 225 -3.23 -4.66 38.91
C LYS A 225 -1.77 -5.15 38.81
N PHE A 226 -1.23 -5.26 37.60
CA PHE A 226 0.13 -5.73 37.32
C PHE A 226 1.06 -4.57 36.88
N LYS A 227 0.71 -3.32 37.21
CA LYS A 227 1.45 -2.09 36.86
C LYS A 227 1.69 -1.89 35.37
N HIS A 228 1.00 -2.67 34.52
CA HIS A 228 1.07 -2.61 33.08
C HIS A 228 -0.31 -2.80 32.46
N GLU A 229 -0.49 -2.25 31.27
CA GLU A 229 -1.64 -2.49 30.39
C GLU A 229 -1.19 -2.92 29.00
N LEU A 230 -2.07 -3.63 28.29
CA LEU A 230 -1.87 -4.05 26.92
C LEU A 230 -2.63 -3.09 25.98
N ASN A 231 -1.97 -2.62 24.95
CA ASN A 231 -2.57 -1.80 23.89
C ASN A 231 -2.43 -2.57 22.57
N LEU A 232 -3.57 -2.94 22.00
CA LEU A 232 -3.67 -3.65 20.72
C LEU A 232 -4.24 -2.69 19.69
N ALA A 233 -3.71 -2.69 18.48
CA ALA A 233 -4.25 -1.85 17.43
C ALA A 233 -3.97 -2.37 16.02
N PHE A 234 -4.87 -2.03 15.14
CA PHE A 234 -4.74 -2.10 13.70
C PHE A 234 -4.62 -0.69 13.13
N ARG A 235 -3.69 -0.48 12.20
CA ARG A 235 -3.51 0.81 11.51
C ARG A 235 -3.22 0.63 10.04
N VAL A 236 -3.70 1.58 9.26
CA VAL A 236 -3.39 1.74 7.83
C VAL A 236 -2.90 3.16 7.62
N PHE A 237 -1.78 3.33 6.92
CA PHE A 237 -1.15 4.64 6.74
C PHE A 237 -1.28 5.11 5.29
N GLN A 238 -1.44 6.42 5.09
CA GLN A 238 -1.36 7.07 3.79
C GLN A 238 -0.82 8.50 3.92
N LYS A 239 -0.31 9.07 2.82
CA LYS A 239 -0.03 10.51 2.76
C LYS A 239 -1.31 11.29 3.01
N THR A 240 -1.24 12.42 3.72
CA THR A 240 -2.41 13.26 4.05
C THR A 240 -3.19 13.71 2.81
N GLN A 241 -2.52 13.87 1.66
CA GLN A 241 -3.17 14.16 0.38
C GLN A 241 -4.12 13.04 -0.10
N ARG A 242 -3.97 11.83 0.43
CA ARG A 242 -4.81 10.65 0.14
C ARG A 242 -5.66 10.25 1.34
N ARG A 243 -5.88 11.16 2.28
CA ARG A 243 -6.70 10.93 3.48
C ARG A 243 -8.10 10.41 3.11
N TRP A 244 -8.69 10.87 2.02
CA TRP A 244 -9.98 10.42 1.52
C TRP A 244 -10.11 8.88 1.43
N PHE A 245 -9.01 8.17 1.18
CA PHE A 245 -9.00 6.71 1.15
C PHE A 245 -9.20 6.13 2.57
N LEU A 246 -8.59 6.75 3.57
CA LEU A 246 -8.73 6.33 4.97
C LEU A 246 -10.11 6.67 5.52
N ASP A 247 -10.68 7.81 5.12
CA ASP A 247 -12.05 8.19 5.49
C ASP A 247 -13.06 7.16 4.93
N LYS A 248 -12.87 6.69 3.68
CA LYS A 248 -13.65 5.58 3.13
C LYS A 248 -13.51 4.27 3.92
N LEU A 249 -12.35 3.98 4.50
CA LEU A 249 -12.19 2.79 5.35
C LEU A 249 -13.04 2.90 6.62
N VAL A 250 -13.21 4.10 7.19
CA VAL A 250 -14.14 4.31 8.32
C VAL A 250 -15.55 3.97 7.91
N ASP A 251 -16.00 4.45 6.74
CA ASP A 251 -17.35 4.18 6.23
C ASP A 251 -17.59 2.69 5.94
N GLU A 252 -16.60 2.03 5.30
CA GLU A 252 -16.73 0.61 4.91
C GLU A 252 -16.57 -0.36 6.08
N ILE A 253 -15.71 -0.05 7.07
CA ILE A 253 -15.51 -0.88 8.27
C ILE A 253 -16.59 -0.56 9.33
N GLY A 254 -17.11 0.66 9.33
CA GLY A 254 -18.18 1.10 10.24
C GLY A 254 -17.70 1.48 11.64
N VAL A 255 -16.39 1.34 11.93
CA VAL A 255 -15.77 1.65 13.22
C VAL A 255 -14.34 2.14 13.01
N GLY A 256 -13.73 2.72 14.05
CA GLY A 256 -12.38 3.27 13.98
C GLY A 256 -12.38 4.77 13.72
N TYR A 257 -11.19 5.33 13.48
CA TYR A 257 -11.00 6.76 13.30
C TYR A 257 -9.85 7.06 12.35
N VAL A 258 -9.84 8.25 11.76
CA VAL A 258 -8.70 8.78 11.01
C VAL A 258 -8.04 9.90 11.80
N SER A 259 -6.71 9.88 11.85
CA SER A 259 -5.91 10.91 12.51
C SER A 259 -4.75 11.33 11.62
N ASP A 260 -4.40 12.61 11.68
CA ASP A 260 -3.31 13.22 10.94
C ASP A 260 -2.08 13.39 11.81
N LYS A 261 -0.89 13.07 11.26
CA LYS A 261 0.40 13.30 11.90
C LYS A 261 1.37 13.89 10.87
N GLY A 262 1.34 15.21 10.74
CA GLY A 262 2.13 15.93 9.74
C GLY A 262 1.69 15.57 8.31
N SER A 263 2.62 15.07 7.50
CA SER A 263 2.36 14.67 6.11
C SER A 263 1.74 13.29 5.93
N VAL A 264 1.48 12.58 7.03
CA VAL A 264 0.95 11.21 7.04
C VAL A 264 -0.34 11.18 7.85
N SER A 265 -1.37 10.57 7.30
CA SER A 265 -2.62 10.24 7.98
C SER A 265 -2.70 8.74 8.21
N TYR A 266 -3.42 8.32 9.23
CA TYR A 266 -3.69 6.90 9.46
C TYR A 266 -5.12 6.64 9.90
N TYR A 267 -5.67 5.55 9.41
CA TYR A 267 -6.85 4.90 10.00
C TYR A 267 -6.40 4.05 11.19
N GLY A 268 -7.13 4.12 12.31
CA GLY A 268 -6.83 3.38 13.52
C GLY A 268 -8.04 2.67 14.09
N LEU A 269 -7.85 1.42 14.55
CA LEU A 269 -8.84 0.62 15.29
C LEU A 269 -8.15 -0.02 16.48
N SER A 270 -8.60 0.30 17.71
CA SER A 270 -7.99 -0.16 18.96
C SER A 270 -8.99 -0.63 20.02
N GLU A 271 -10.29 -0.44 19.80
CA GLU A 271 -11.31 -0.99 20.67
C GLU A 271 -11.35 -2.51 20.53
N ILE A 272 -11.27 -3.22 21.65
CA ILE A 272 -11.03 -4.68 21.67
C ILE A 272 -12.09 -5.47 20.92
N LYS A 273 -13.39 -5.22 21.16
CA LYS A 273 -14.48 -5.97 20.54
C LYS A 273 -14.59 -5.71 19.02
N PRO A 274 -14.58 -4.46 18.54
CA PRO A 274 -14.51 -4.16 17.10
C PRO A 274 -13.24 -4.71 16.44
N LEU A 275 -12.07 -4.58 17.08
CA LEU A 275 -10.80 -5.10 16.56
C LEU A 275 -10.84 -6.62 16.37
N HIS A 276 -11.37 -7.35 17.37
CA HIS A 276 -11.53 -8.79 17.29
C HIS A 276 -12.41 -9.17 16.09
N ASN A 277 -13.62 -8.61 16.01
CA ASN A 277 -14.58 -8.89 14.93
C ASN A 277 -13.99 -8.62 13.54
N PHE A 278 -13.31 -7.48 13.39
CA PHE A 278 -12.68 -7.09 12.15
C PHE A 278 -11.52 -8.02 11.77
N LEU A 279 -10.58 -8.28 12.70
CA LEU A 279 -9.42 -9.12 12.42
C LEU A 279 -9.79 -10.58 12.16
N THR A 280 -10.82 -11.12 12.81
CA THR A 280 -11.33 -12.48 12.55
C THR A 280 -11.74 -12.64 11.08
N GLN A 281 -12.34 -11.63 10.49
CA GLN A 281 -12.76 -11.66 9.09
C GLN A 281 -11.63 -11.35 8.10
N LEU A 282 -10.67 -10.47 8.47
CA LEU A 282 -9.56 -10.08 7.59
C LEU A 282 -8.44 -11.13 7.55
N GLN A 283 -8.15 -11.75 8.70
CA GLN A 283 -7.00 -12.66 8.90
C GLN A 283 -6.87 -13.77 7.86
N PRO A 284 -7.96 -14.44 7.39
CA PRO A 284 -7.83 -15.52 6.40
C PRO A 284 -7.25 -15.10 5.05
N PHE A 285 -7.34 -13.81 4.72
CA PHE A 285 -6.88 -13.23 3.44
C PHE A 285 -5.47 -12.64 3.51
N LEU A 286 -4.91 -12.44 4.71
CA LEU A 286 -3.54 -11.93 4.89
C LEU A 286 -2.52 -12.99 4.49
N LYS A 287 -1.47 -12.59 3.78
CA LYS A 287 -0.34 -13.46 3.38
C LYS A 287 0.94 -13.15 4.16
N LEU A 288 1.24 -11.87 4.42
CA LEU A 288 2.46 -11.43 5.10
C LEU A 288 2.26 -11.15 6.59
N LYS A 289 1.10 -10.63 6.98
CA LYS A 289 0.80 -10.23 8.38
C LYS A 289 -0.21 -11.15 9.08
N GLN A 290 -0.44 -12.36 8.53
CA GLN A 290 -1.35 -13.34 9.11
C GLN A 290 -0.93 -13.78 10.52
N LYS A 291 0.38 -13.99 10.74
CA LYS A 291 0.91 -14.37 12.06
C LYS A 291 0.65 -13.31 13.13
N GLN A 292 0.83 -12.02 12.78
CA GLN A 292 0.53 -10.90 13.68
C GLN A 292 -0.97 -10.85 14.02
N ALA A 293 -1.84 -11.02 13.03
CA ALA A 293 -3.29 -11.05 13.25
C ALA A 293 -3.69 -12.21 14.19
N ASN A 294 -3.17 -13.41 13.96
CA ASN A 294 -3.42 -14.58 14.81
C ASN A 294 -2.99 -14.34 16.27
N LEU A 295 -1.82 -13.75 16.47
CA LEU A 295 -1.34 -13.45 17.82
C LEU A 295 -2.20 -12.39 18.52
N VAL A 296 -2.64 -11.33 17.79
CA VAL A 296 -3.54 -10.31 18.35
C VAL A 296 -4.88 -10.94 18.73
N LEU A 297 -5.48 -11.78 17.88
CA LEU A 297 -6.72 -12.51 18.20
C LEU A 297 -6.55 -13.39 19.43
N LYS A 298 -5.48 -14.18 19.49
CA LYS A 298 -5.15 -15.02 20.65
C LYS A 298 -5.00 -14.20 21.93
N ILE A 299 -4.34 -13.04 21.88
CA ILE A 299 -4.22 -12.12 23.01
C ILE A 299 -5.62 -11.66 23.46
N ILE A 300 -6.46 -11.23 22.53
CA ILE A 300 -7.81 -10.72 22.85
C ILE A 300 -8.64 -11.78 23.59
N GLU A 301 -8.60 -13.03 23.12
CA GLU A 301 -9.31 -14.16 23.74
C GLU A 301 -8.81 -14.45 25.17
N GLN A 302 -7.52 -14.22 25.43
CA GLN A 302 -6.91 -14.46 26.74
C GLN A 302 -6.93 -13.25 27.68
N LEU A 303 -7.39 -12.06 27.25
CA LEU A 303 -7.45 -10.86 28.09
C LEU A 303 -8.24 -11.06 29.40
N PRO A 304 -9.39 -11.78 29.44
CA PRO A 304 -10.10 -12.02 30.70
C PRO A 304 -9.22 -12.76 31.73
N SER A 305 -8.64 -13.89 31.35
CA SER A 305 -7.79 -14.69 32.25
C SER A 305 -6.47 -13.98 32.60
N ALA A 306 -5.90 -13.21 31.65
CA ALA A 306 -4.71 -12.41 31.88
C ALA A 306 -4.91 -11.29 32.91
N LYS A 307 -6.11 -10.76 33.09
CA LYS A 307 -6.41 -9.76 34.14
C LYS A 307 -6.42 -10.36 35.54
N GLU A 308 -6.59 -11.67 35.66
CA GLU A 308 -6.75 -12.34 36.95
C GLU A 308 -5.47 -12.97 37.47
N SER A 309 -4.65 -13.56 36.60
CA SER A 309 -3.43 -14.28 36.92
C SER A 309 -2.19 -13.54 36.40
N PRO A 310 -1.16 -13.32 37.27
CA PRO A 310 0.12 -12.76 36.84
C PRO A 310 0.83 -13.64 35.82
N ASP A 311 0.75 -14.98 35.97
CA ASP A 311 1.37 -15.91 35.01
C ASP A 311 0.72 -15.83 33.64
N LYS A 312 -0.62 -15.76 33.58
CA LYS A 312 -1.37 -15.56 32.33
C LYS A 312 -1.09 -14.21 31.71
N PHE A 313 -0.97 -13.15 32.53
CA PHE A 313 -0.57 -11.84 32.02
C PHE A 313 0.83 -11.87 31.42
N LEU A 314 1.77 -12.53 32.06
CA LEU A 314 3.14 -12.68 31.57
C LEU A 314 3.18 -13.52 30.28
N GLU A 315 2.40 -14.59 30.17
CA GLU A 315 2.26 -15.38 28.95
C GLU A 315 1.80 -14.50 27.78
N VAL A 316 0.77 -13.69 27.98
CA VAL A 316 0.29 -12.74 26.96
C VAL A 316 1.35 -11.71 26.59
N CYS A 317 2.15 -11.24 27.56
CA CYS A 317 3.28 -10.33 27.27
C CYS A 317 4.33 -10.97 26.35
N THR A 318 4.57 -12.29 26.44
CA THR A 318 5.48 -12.97 25.50
C THR A 318 4.96 -12.98 24.07
N TRP A 319 3.64 -13.07 23.87
CA TRP A 319 3.04 -12.96 22.53
C TRP A 319 3.14 -11.55 21.96
N VAL A 320 3.07 -10.52 22.83
CA VAL A 320 3.35 -9.14 22.42
C VAL A 320 4.78 -8.99 21.92
N ASP A 321 5.75 -9.66 22.59
CA ASP A 321 7.14 -9.67 22.12
C ASP A 321 7.31 -10.36 20.76
N GLN A 322 6.58 -11.46 20.52
CA GLN A 322 6.58 -12.15 19.24
C GLN A 322 6.01 -11.23 18.12
N ILE A 323 4.91 -10.51 18.38
CA ILE A 323 4.36 -9.54 17.42
C ILE A 323 5.38 -8.46 17.09
N ALA A 324 6.08 -7.95 18.09
CA ALA A 324 7.10 -6.94 17.89
C ALA A 324 8.28 -7.44 17.04
N ALA A 325 8.71 -8.68 17.25
CA ALA A 325 9.74 -9.32 16.43
C ALA A 325 9.29 -9.50 14.97
N LEU A 326 8.03 -9.88 14.73
CA LEU A 326 7.45 -9.99 13.40
C LEU A 326 7.32 -8.62 12.68
N ASN A 327 7.21 -7.54 13.44
CA ASN A 327 7.13 -6.16 12.95
C ASN A 327 8.49 -5.45 12.89
N ASP A 328 9.61 -6.17 13.09
CA ASP A 328 10.97 -5.60 13.13
C ASP A 328 11.13 -4.42 14.11
N SER A 329 10.41 -4.46 15.22
CA SER A 329 10.41 -3.40 16.23
C SER A 329 11.57 -3.61 17.21
N HIS A 330 12.70 -2.94 16.97
CA HIS A 330 13.92 -3.08 17.79
C HIS A 330 14.05 -2.06 18.93
N THR A 331 13.16 -1.06 19.05
CA THR A 331 13.31 0.07 19.98
C THR A 331 12.34 0.01 21.17
N ARG A 332 11.95 -1.19 21.60
CA ARG A 332 10.99 -1.36 22.71
C ARG A 332 11.67 -1.20 24.06
N LYS A 333 11.07 -0.38 24.93
CA LYS A 333 11.52 -0.20 26.33
C LYS A 333 10.86 -1.18 27.30
N THR A 334 9.68 -1.71 26.97
CA THR A 334 8.90 -2.61 27.83
C THR A 334 8.69 -3.94 27.12
N THR A 335 9.17 -5.01 27.71
CA THR A 335 9.11 -6.40 27.23
C THR A 335 8.50 -7.31 28.30
N SER A 336 8.23 -8.57 27.99
CA SER A 336 7.79 -9.57 28.97
C SER A 336 8.80 -9.73 30.12
N GLU A 337 10.10 -9.56 29.88
CA GLU A 337 11.15 -9.61 30.91
C GLU A 337 11.01 -8.46 31.91
N THR A 338 10.79 -7.23 31.43
CA THR A 338 10.57 -6.08 32.32
C THR A 338 9.29 -6.23 33.13
N VAL A 339 8.26 -6.85 32.57
CA VAL A 339 7.01 -7.16 33.29
C VAL A 339 7.27 -8.21 34.36
N ARG A 340 8.02 -9.26 34.05
CA ARG A 340 8.39 -10.32 35.00
C ARG A 340 9.06 -9.72 36.23
N ALA A 341 10.09 -8.90 36.03
CA ALA A 341 10.81 -8.24 37.14
C ALA A 341 9.88 -7.44 38.08
N VAL A 342 8.88 -6.74 37.47
CA VAL A 342 7.89 -5.99 38.27
C VAL A 342 6.96 -6.95 39.05
N LEU A 343 6.50 -8.04 38.42
CA LEU A 343 5.63 -9.03 39.10
C LEU A 343 6.34 -9.70 40.26
N ASP A 344 7.62 -10.06 40.09
CA ASP A 344 8.44 -10.67 41.14
C ASP A 344 8.57 -9.71 42.34
N SER A 345 8.87 -8.43 42.10
CA SER A 345 8.94 -7.41 43.16
C SER A 345 7.60 -7.18 43.90
N LEU A 346 6.48 -7.32 43.17
CA LEU A 346 5.15 -7.22 43.80
C LEU A 346 4.81 -8.43 44.65
N SER A 347 5.30 -9.62 44.29
CA SER A 347 5.11 -10.86 45.05
C SER A 347 5.93 -10.84 46.34
N GLU A 348 7.17 -10.35 46.29
CA GLU A 348 8.05 -10.19 47.45
C GLU A 348 7.48 -9.21 48.50
N LYS A 349 6.99 -8.07 48.05
CA LYS A 349 6.33 -7.07 48.90
C LYS A 349 5.09 -7.62 49.62
N LYS A 350 4.33 -8.50 48.95
CA LYS A 350 3.17 -9.16 49.58
C LYS A 350 3.58 -10.20 50.64
N LYS A 351 4.75 -10.83 50.52
CA LYS A 351 5.26 -11.78 51.48
C LYS A 351 5.91 -11.09 52.69
N SER A 352 6.39 -9.86 52.53
CA SER A 352 7.06 -9.05 53.57
C SER A 352 6.11 -8.09 54.31
N SER A 353 4.85 -8.03 53.96
CA SER A 353 3.83 -7.29 54.72
C SER A 353 3.19 -8.23 55.72
N PRO A 354 3.26 -7.90 57.05
CA PRO A 354 2.75 -8.73 58.14
C PRO A 354 1.23 -8.92 58.11
#